data_3059c3ec021477f19e0fd047d5519210
#
_entry.id   3059c3ec021477f19e0fd047d5519210
#
_cell.length_a   1.000
_cell.length_b   1.000
_cell.length_c   1.000
_cell.angle_alpha   90.00
_cell.angle_beta   90.00
_cell.angle_gamma   90.00
#
_symmetry.space_group_name_H-M   'P 1'
#
loop_
_entity.id
_entity.type
_entity.pdbx_description
1 polymer ?
#
loop_
_entity_poly.entity_id
_entity_poly.type
_entity_poly.pdbx_seq_one_letter_code
_entity_poly.pdbx_strand_id
1 'polypeptide(L)'
;KSVRKEFGIKNLCLAGGVALNCVANGKILKEKIFDNIWIQPAAGDAGGSLGAALALWHIDQGNKRSVNSNDDMQGSYLGTEFTQDEIEKELKSLGANFEIHNYENLINNTAEFLSKEKAIGWFQGRMEFGPRALGGRSILGDPRSDKMQKNLNLKVKYRESFRPFAP
;
A
#
# COMPACT_ATOMS: atom_id res chain seq x y z
N LYS A 1 13.97 1.48 22.11
CA LYS A 1 15.28 1.12 22.75
C LYS A 1 15.06 0.35 24.07
N SER A 2 14.15 0.77 24.95
CA SER A 2 13.86 0.08 26.22
C SER A 2 13.43 -1.38 26.02
N VAL A 3 12.44 -1.61 25.14
CA VAL A 3 11.95 -2.96 24.79
C VAL A 3 13.08 -3.87 24.31
N ARG A 4 13.99 -3.36 23.44
CA ARG A 4 15.12 -4.13 22.96
C ARG A 4 16.10 -4.52 24.09
N LYS A 5 16.31 -3.60 25.06
CA LYS A 5 17.16 -3.87 26.21
C LYS A 5 16.54 -4.87 27.16
N GLU A 6 15.24 -4.74 27.40
CA GLU A 6 14.49 -5.56 28.35
C GLU A 6 14.36 -7.01 27.90
N PHE A 7 13.96 -7.22 26.65
CA PHE A 7 13.64 -8.56 26.14
C PHE A 7 14.78 -9.22 25.33
N GLY A 8 15.82 -8.49 24.92
CA GLY A 8 16.93 -9.03 24.13
C GLY A 8 16.55 -9.50 22.72
N ILE A 9 15.29 -9.35 22.30
CA ILE A 9 14.78 -9.84 21.02
C ILE A 9 15.27 -8.96 19.86
N LYS A 10 15.73 -9.61 18.79
CA LYS A 10 16.34 -8.94 17.62
C LYS A 10 15.33 -8.50 16.57
N ASN A 11 14.14 -9.11 16.54
CA ASN A 11 13.11 -8.87 15.55
C ASN A 11 11.98 -8.03 16.15
N LEU A 12 11.51 -7.05 15.39
CA LEU A 12 10.40 -6.18 15.78
C LEU A 12 9.23 -6.36 14.82
N CYS A 13 8.06 -6.70 15.34
CA CYS A 13 6.81 -6.64 14.60
C CYS A 13 6.01 -5.42 15.08
N LEU A 14 5.47 -4.65 14.13
CA LEU A 14 4.65 -3.48 14.40
C LEU A 14 3.23 -3.70 13.86
N ALA A 15 2.24 -3.44 14.69
CA ALA A 15 0.82 -3.43 14.33
C ALA A 15 0.11 -2.28 15.06
N GLY A 16 -1.12 -1.95 14.64
CA GLY A 16 -1.86 -0.77 15.09
C GLY A 16 -1.69 0.42 14.15
N GLY A 17 -2.56 1.43 14.25
CA GLY A 17 -2.59 2.58 13.34
C GLY A 17 -1.28 3.37 13.28
N VAL A 18 -0.56 3.49 14.40
CA VAL A 18 0.75 4.17 14.46
C VAL A 18 1.84 3.43 13.70
N ALA A 19 1.72 2.11 13.54
CA ALA A 19 2.66 1.30 12.77
C ALA A 19 2.74 1.68 11.27
N LEU A 20 1.76 2.44 10.77
CA LEU A 20 1.77 2.98 9.39
C LEU A 20 2.55 4.29 9.25
N ASN A 21 3.21 4.77 10.31
CA ASN A 21 4.06 5.97 10.26
C ASN A 21 5.42 5.63 9.64
N CYS A 22 5.54 5.80 8.32
CA CYS A 22 6.77 5.49 7.58
C CYS A 22 7.98 6.28 8.05
N VAL A 23 7.81 7.53 8.54
CA VAL A 23 8.91 8.35 9.05
C VAL A 23 9.47 7.76 10.35
N ALA A 24 8.60 7.38 11.28
CA ALA A 24 9.01 6.73 12.53
C ALA A 24 9.68 5.37 12.27
N ASN A 25 9.09 4.56 11.39
CA ASN A 25 9.63 3.26 11.00
C ASN A 25 11.02 3.38 10.36
N GLY A 26 11.19 4.36 9.45
CA GLY A 26 12.47 4.64 8.84
C GLY A 26 13.56 5.07 9.84
N LYS A 27 13.19 5.82 10.89
CA LYS A 27 14.12 6.15 11.98
C LYS A 27 14.55 4.91 12.76
N ILE A 28 13.61 4.03 13.13
CA ILE A 28 13.92 2.79 13.84
C ILE A 28 14.89 1.93 13.03
N LEU A 29 14.64 1.81 11.72
CA LEU A 29 15.49 1.05 10.80
C LEU A 29 16.90 1.65 10.70
N LYS A 30 17.00 2.97 10.50
CA LYS A 30 18.29 3.67 10.39
C LYS A 30 19.14 3.59 11.65
N GLU A 31 18.51 3.62 12.81
CA GLU A 31 19.20 3.49 14.11
C GLU A 31 19.65 2.06 14.43
N LYS A 32 19.32 1.07 13.59
CA LYS A 32 19.72 -0.34 13.74
C LYS A 32 19.47 -0.91 15.14
N ILE A 33 18.36 -0.50 15.76
CA ILE A 33 17.97 -0.96 17.10
C ILE A 33 17.59 -2.44 17.07
N PHE A 34 16.93 -2.84 15.98
CA PHE A 34 16.54 -4.22 15.70
C PHE A 34 17.22 -4.71 14.42
N ASP A 35 17.48 -6.00 14.35
CA ASP A 35 18.10 -6.62 13.17
C ASP A 35 17.08 -6.70 12.03
N ASN A 36 15.82 -7.00 12.36
CA ASN A 36 14.70 -7.04 11.40
C ASN A 36 13.50 -6.29 11.94
N ILE A 37 12.79 -5.64 11.03
CA ILE A 37 11.52 -4.95 11.32
C ILE A 37 10.49 -5.46 10.34
N TRP A 38 9.34 -5.90 10.85
CA TRP A 38 8.18 -6.25 10.05
C TRP A 38 6.98 -5.38 10.44
N ILE A 39 6.31 -4.83 9.45
CA ILE A 39 5.17 -3.95 9.63
C ILE A 39 3.99 -4.60 8.94
N GLN A 40 2.92 -4.86 9.69
CA GLN A 40 1.68 -5.39 9.09
C GLN A 40 1.14 -4.39 8.06
N PRO A 41 0.97 -4.75 6.80
CA PRO A 41 0.50 -3.83 5.75
C PRO A 41 -0.85 -3.19 6.06
N ALA A 42 -1.78 -3.95 6.65
CA ALA A 42 -3.08 -3.47 7.14
C ALA A 42 -3.06 -3.28 8.66
N ALA A 43 -2.04 -2.58 9.18
CA ALA A 43 -1.76 -2.49 10.61
C ALA A 43 -2.87 -1.86 11.47
N GLY A 44 -3.76 -1.05 10.87
CA GLY A 44 -4.90 -0.43 11.56
C GLY A 44 -6.14 -1.32 11.62
N ASP A 45 -7.31 -0.70 11.57
CA ASP A 45 -8.61 -1.36 11.76
C ASP A 45 -8.88 -2.48 10.75
N ALA A 46 -8.44 -2.32 9.51
CA ALA A 46 -8.61 -3.35 8.48
C ALA A 46 -7.95 -4.69 8.86
N GLY A 47 -6.76 -4.65 9.47
CA GLY A 47 -6.06 -5.85 9.94
C GLY A 47 -6.71 -6.50 11.15
N GLY A 48 -7.58 -5.80 11.85
CA GLY A 48 -8.32 -6.35 13.00
C GLY A 48 -9.20 -7.55 12.62
N SER A 49 -9.83 -7.52 11.44
CA SER A 49 -10.65 -8.64 10.94
C SER A 49 -9.83 -9.89 10.68
N LEU A 50 -8.68 -9.74 10.00
CA LEU A 50 -7.72 -10.83 9.79
C LEU A 50 -7.16 -11.35 11.12
N GLY A 51 -6.77 -10.43 12.01
CA GLY A 51 -6.26 -10.78 13.34
C GLY A 51 -7.26 -11.54 14.19
N ALA A 52 -8.54 -11.17 14.16
CA ALA A 52 -9.61 -11.88 14.87
C ALA A 52 -9.78 -13.32 14.35
N ALA A 53 -9.79 -13.51 13.04
CA ALA A 53 -9.87 -14.84 12.43
C ALA A 53 -8.67 -15.71 12.81
N LEU A 54 -7.46 -15.16 12.76
CA LEU A 54 -6.24 -15.87 13.13
C LEU A 54 -6.18 -16.18 14.64
N ALA A 55 -6.66 -15.26 15.48
CA ALA A 55 -6.74 -15.50 16.93
C ALA A 55 -7.70 -16.63 17.26
N LEU A 56 -8.90 -16.64 16.66
CA LEU A 56 -9.85 -17.73 16.82
C LEU A 56 -9.22 -19.07 16.37
N TRP A 57 -8.61 -19.11 15.21
CA TRP A 57 -8.02 -20.33 14.64
C TRP A 57 -6.85 -20.87 15.48
N HIS A 58 -5.89 -20.00 15.81
CA HIS A 58 -4.65 -20.44 16.45
C HIS A 58 -4.68 -20.41 17.96
N ILE A 59 -5.38 -19.46 18.58
CA ILE A 59 -5.38 -19.31 20.04
C ILE A 59 -6.56 -20.08 20.65
N ASP A 60 -7.77 -19.80 20.20
CA ASP A 60 -8.99 -20.41 20.76
C ASP A 60 -9.12 -21.90 20.39
N GLN A 61 -8.97 -22.23 19.11
CA GLN A 61 -9.07 -23.61 18.63
C GLN A 61 -7.76 -24.40 18.74
N GLY A 62 -6.65 -23.76 19.11
CA GLY A 62 -5.35 -24.42 19.34
C GLY A 62 -4.67 -24.97 18.07
N ASN A 63 -5.07 -24.54 16.86
CA ASN A 63 -4.46 -24.99 15.64
C ASN A 63 -3.01 -24.49 15.51
N LYS A 64 -2.09 -25.38 15.16
CA LYS A 64 -0.68 -25.01 15.00
C LYS A 64 -0.48 -24.10 13.78
N ARG A 65 0.46 -23.19 13.90
CA ARG A 65 0.90 -22.38 12.76
C ARG A 65 1.73 -23.21 11.81
N SER A 66 1.39 -23.15 10.53
CA SER A 66 2.23 -23.62 9.44
C SER A 66 2.92 -22.40 8.83
N VAL A 67 4.26 -22.39 8.85
CA VAL A 67 5.06 -21.29 8.28
C VAL A 67 5.72 -21.83 7.02
N ASN A 68 5.52 -21.14 5.93
CA ASN A 68 6.21 -21.40 4.66
C ASN A 68 7.15 -20.25 4.30
N SER A 69 7.93 -20.39 3.23
CA SER A 69 8.83 -19.36 2.75
C SER A 69 8.15 -18.29 1.90
N ASN A 70 6.87 -18.47 1.58
CA ASN A 70 6.12 -17.56 0.74
C ASN A 70 5.43 -16.49 1.61
N ASP A 71 5.19 -15.34 1.02
CA ASP A 71 4.36 -14.29 1.63
C ASP A 71 2.87 -14.65 1.47
N ASP A 72 2.26 -15.17 2.54
CA ASP A 72 0.83 -15.50 2.56
C ASP A 72 -0.07 -14.24 2.44
N MET A 73 0.47 -13.06 2.71
CA MET A 73 -0.21 -11.78 2.47
C MET A 73 -0.13 -11.32 1.01
N GLN A 74 0.63 -11.99 0.15
CA GLN A 74 0.78 -11.68 -1.29
C GLN A 74 1.05 -10.19 -1.55
N GLY A 75 1.93 -9.57 -0.76
CA GLY A 75 2.20 -8.13 -0.84
C GLY A 75 0.99 -7.24 -0.48
N SER A 76 0.01 -7.78 0.22
CA SER A 76 -1.30 -7.15 0.48
C SER A 76 -2.29 -7.08 -0.70
N TYR A 77 -1.99 -7.68 -1.84
CA TYR A 77 -2.91 -7.71 -2.98
C TYR A 77 -3.97 -8.80 -2.82
N LEU A 78 -4.87 -8.62 -1.84
CA LEU A 78 -5.90 -9.59 -1.47
C LEU A 78 -7.33 -9.17 -1.87
N GLY A 79 -7.49 -7.98 -2.43
CA GLY A 79 -8.79 -7.43 -2.83
C GLY A 79 -9.26 -7.91 -4.21
N THR A 80 -10.21 -7.18 -4.78
CA THR A 80 -10.80 -7.52 -6.07
C THR A 80 -9.84 -7.30 -7.23
N GLU A 81 -10.01 -8.11 -8.27
CA GLU A 81 -9.31 -8.05 -9.54
C GLU A 81 -10.31 -8.14 -10.69
N PHE A 82 -10.02 -7.50 -11.80
CA PHE A 82 -10.85 -7.52 -12.99
C PHE A 82 -10.00 -7.81 -14.21
N THR A 83 -10.52 -8.60 -15.13
CA THR A 83 -9.90 -8.84 -16.42
C THR A 83 -10.08 -7.62 -17.34
N GLN A 84 -9.25 -7.54 -18.38
CA GLN A 84 -9.36 -6.47 -19.37
C GLN A 84 -10.76 -6.44 -20.03
N ASP A 85 -11.31 -7.60 -20.38
CA ASP A 85 -12.62 -7.70 -21.01
C ASP A 85 -13.75 -7.22 -20.09
N GLU A 86 -13.68 -7.52 -18.79
CA GLU A 86 -14.64 -7.04 -17.80
C GLU A 86 -14.58 -5.51 -17.68
N ILE A 87 -13.37 -4.94 -17.63
CA ILE A 87 -13.17 -3.49 -17.55
C ILE A 87 -13.74 -2.81 -18.80
N GLU A 88 -13.43 -3.30 -19.99
CA GLU A 88 -13.93 -2.72 -21.24
C GLU A 88 -15.46 -2.80 -21.36
N LYS A 89 -16.03 -3.95 -20.97
CA LYS A 89 -17.48 -4.15 -20.96
C LYS A 89 -18.16 -3.16 -20.01
N GLU A 90 -17.63 -2.99 -18.82
CA GLU A 90 -18.17 -2.07 -17.82
C GLU A 90 -18.05 -0.62 -18.30
N LEU A 91 -16.90 -0.19 -18.80
CA LEU A 91 -16.70 1.16 -19.32
C LEU A 91 -17.64 1.48 -20.48
N LYS A 92 -17.87 0.52 -21.40
CA LYS A 92 -18.84 0.65 -22.48
C LYS A 92 -20.27 0.78 -21.96
N SER A 93 -20.63 -0.01 -20.95
CA SER A 93 -21.97 0.02 -20.35
C SER A 93 -22.29 1.37 -19.68
N LEU A 94 -21.26 2.01 -19.12
CA LEU A 94 -21.34 3.33 -18.49
C LEU A 94 -21.25 4.49 -19.49
N GLY A 95 -21.06 4.23 -20.77
CA GLY A 95 -20.86 5.27 -21.79
C GLY A 95 -19.56 6.07 -21.58
N ALA A 96 -18.56 5.47 -20.94
CA ALA A 96 -17.27 6.12 -20.68
C ALA A 96 -16.52 6.34 -21.99
N ASN A 97 -15.85 7.49 -22.11
CA ASN A 97 -14.90 7.75 -23.18
C ASN A 97 -13.51 7.25 -22.77
N PHE A 98 -12.98 6.26 -23.48
CA PHE A 98 -11.68 5.67 -23.17
C PHE A 98 -10.96 5.20 -24.45
N GLU A 99 -9.65 5.03 -24.35
CA GLU A 99 -8.81 4.50 -25.41
C GLU A 99 -8.11 3.22 -24.93
N ILE A 100 -7.88 2.30 -25.86
CA ILE A 100 -7.14 1.06 -25.59
C ILE A 100 -5.73 1.23 -26.17
N HIS A 101 -4.73 1.09 -25.30
CA HIS A 101 -3.33 1.14 -25.68
C HIS A 101 -2.65 -0.22 -25.48
N ASN A 102 -1.62 -0.53 -26.28
CA ASN A 102 -0.68 -1.58 -25.93
C ASN A 102 0.16 -1.14 -24.71
N TYR A 103 0.80 -2.11 -24.05
CA TYR A 103 1.54 -1.87 -22.81
C TYR A 103 2.64 -0.80 -22.94
N GLU A 104 3.39 -0.83 -24.03
CA GLU A 104 4.48 0.12 -24.28
C GLU A 104 3.95 1.56 -24.40
N ASN A 105 2.92 1.77 -25.22
CA ASN A 105 2.28 3.07 -25.38
C ASN A 105 1.64 3.56 -24.07
N LEU A 106 1.02 2.67 -23.29
CA LEU A 106 0.47 3.01 -21.99
C LEU A 106 1.54 3.57 -21.06
N ILE A 107 2.68 2.88 -20.94
CA ILE A 107 3.79 3.32 -20.07
C ILE A 107 4.40 4.63 -20.56
N ASN A 108 4.66 4.76 -21.87
CA ASN A 108 5.24 5.98 -22.44
C ASN A 108 4.32 7.19 -22.25
N ASN A 109 3.02 7.06 -22.53
CA ASN A 109 2.05 8.12 -22.33
C ASN A 109 1.93 8.50 -20.84
N THR A 110 1.92 7.50 -19.96
CA THR A 110 1.89 7.73 -18.51
C THR A 110 3.12 8.51 -18.05
N ALA A 111 4.31 8.10 -18.47
CA ALA A 111 5.56 8.80 -18.13
C ALA A 111 5.58 10.23 -18.69
N GLU A 112 5.07 10.45 -19.90
CA GLU A 112 4.95 11.77 -20.50
C GLU A 112 4.00 12.67 -19.70
N PHE A 113 2.82 12.17 -19.30
CA PHE A 113 1.88 12.94 -18.47
C PHE A 113 2.47 13.28 -17.10
N LEU A 114 3.16 12.35 -16.46
CA LEU A 114 3.84 12.59 -15.20
C LEU A 114 4.91 13.68 -15.35
N SER A 115 5.75 13.62 -16.40
CA SER A 115 6.78 14.63 -16.68
C SER A 115 6.20 16.03 -16.93
N LYS A 116 4.95 16.12 -17.34
CA LYS A 116 4.18 17.36 -17.50
C LYS A 116 3.42 17.76 -16.23
N GLU A 117 3.83 17.25 -15.08
CA GLU A 117 3.23 17.54 -13.76
C GLU A 117 1.73 17.17 -13.66
N LYS A 118 1.27 16.19 -14.43
CA LYS A 118 -0.10 15.68 -14.28
C LYS A 118 -0.18 14.67 -13.15
N ALA A 119 -1.30 14.65 -12.45
CA ALA A 119 -1.66 13.59 -11.53
C ALA A 119 -2.44 12.51 -12.28
N ILE A 120 -2.10 11.23 -12.07
CA ILE A 120 -2.71 10.11 -12.78
C ILE A 120 -3.33 9.15 -11.76
N GLY A 121 -4.59 8.76 -11.97
CA GLY A 121 -5.19 7.61 -11.30
C GLY A 121 -4.68 6.33 -11.96
N TRP A 122 -4.08 5.44 -11.16
CA TRP A 122 -3.52 4.18 -11.61
C TRP A 122 -4.30 3.01 -11.06
N PHE A 123 -4.74 2.13 -11.96
CA PHE A 123 -5.51 0.93 -11.63
C PHE A 123 -4.84 -0.28 -12.29
N GLN A 124 -4.32 -1.22 -11.49
CA GLN A 124 -3.55 -2.35 -11.98
C GLN A 124 -3.76 -3.59 -11.11
N GLY A 125 -4.11 -4.71 -11.74
CA GLY A 125 -4.21 -6.01 -11.09
C GLY A 125 -5.15 -6.01 -9.87
N ARG A 126 -4.78 -6.78 -8.86
CA ARG A 126 -5.57 -6.95 -7.63
C ARG A 126 -5.46 -5.73 -6.71
N MET A 127 -6.57 -5.36 -6.10
CA MET A 127 -6.62 -4.27 -5.11
C MET A 127 -5.89 -4.65 -3.81
N GLU A 128 -5.28 -3.67 -3.19
CA GLU A 128 -4.63 -3.83 -1.90
C GLU A 128 -5.65 -4.05 -0.77
N PHE A 129 -5.28 -4.89 0.20
CA PHE A 129 -5.97 -5.00 1.49
C PHE A 129 -5.36 -4.02 2.49
N GLY A 130 -6.18 -3.12 3.03
CA GLY A 130 -5.74 -2.11 3.98
C GLY A 130 -5.84 -0.68 3.46
N PRO A 131 -5.48 0.32 4.31
CA PRO A 131 -5.76 1.73 4.02
C PRO A 131 -4.72 2.40 3.10
N ARG A 132 -3.68 1.69 2.69
CA ARG A 132 -2.57 2.25 1.91
C ARG A 132 -2.62 1.80 0.46
N ALA A 133 -2.39 2.75 -0.45
CA ALA A 133 -2.11 2.45 -1.84
C ALA A 133 -0.69 1.87 -1.96
N LEU A 134 -0.57 0.75 -2.68
CA LEU A 134 0.70 0.04 -2.88
C LEU A 134 0.96 -0.23 -4.37
N GLY A 135 0.32 0.53 -5.26
CA GLY A 135 0.50 0.42 -6.71
C GLY A 135 -0.69 -0.15 -7.47
N GLY A 136 -1.62 -0.86 -6.81
CA GLY A 136 -2.80 -1.44 -7.47
C GLY A 136 -3.92 -0.43 -7.69
N ARG A 137 -4.14 0.45 -6.73
CA ARG A 137 -5.14 1.55 -6.75
C ARG A 137 -4.46 2.80 -6.22
N SER A 138 -3.73 3.50 -7.06
CA SER A 138 -2.83 4.56 -6.66
C SER A 138 -3.10 5.87 -7.41
N ILE A 139 -2.67 6.96 -6.84
CA ILE A 139 -2.53 8.24 -7.52
C ILE A 139 -1.04 8.49 -7.70
N LEU A 140 -0.61 8.63 -8.95
CA LEU A 140 0.78 8.87 -9.31
C LEU A 140 1.03 10.36 -9.53
N GLY A 141 2.21 10.83 -9.14
CA GLY A 141 2.70 12.18 -9.40
C GLY A 141 4.21 12.19 -9.52
N ASP A 142 4.77 13.15 -10.26
CA ASP A 142 6.21 13.27 -10.46
C ASP A 142 6.88 13.82 -9.18
N PRO A 143 7.74 13.04 -8.49
CA PRO A 143 8.42 13.49 -7.26
C PRO A 143 9.47 14.57 -7.48
N ARG A 144 9.87 14.83 -8.74
CA ARG A 144 10.81 15.89 -9.10
C ARG A 144 10.17 17.29 -9.07
N SER A 145 8.84 17.35 -9.12
CA SER A 145 8.11 18.62 -9.09
C SER A 145 7.96 19.15 -7.65
N ASP A 146 8.50 20.31 -7.38
CA ASP A 146 8.39 20.99 -6.08
C ASP A 146 6.93 21.31 -5.66
N LYS A 147 6.01 21.31 -6.63
CA LYS A 147 4.60 21.66 -6.42
C LYS A 147 3.71 20.43 -6.28
N MET A 148 4.17 19.23 -6.72
CA MET A 148 3.32 18.05 -6.83
C MET A 148 2.75 17.61 -5.48
N GLN A 149 3.56 17.55 -4.43
CA GLN A 149 3.09 17.20 -3.09
C GLN A 149 1.95 18.12 -2.63
N LYS A 150 2.13 19.44 -2.77
CA LYS A 150 1.12 20.42 -2.41
C LYS A 150 -0.15 20.28 -3.26
N ASN A 151 0.00 20.11 -4.57
CA ASN A 151 -1.12 19.96 -5.49
C ASN A 151 -1.94 18.71 -5.20
N LEU A 152 -1.31 17.57 -5.00
CA LEU A 152 -1.99 16.31 -4.66
C LEU A 152 -2.72 16.41 -3.32
N ASN A 153 -2.11 17.02 -2.31
CA ASN A 153 -2.74 17.18 -1.02
C ASN A 153 -3.96 18.12 -1.08
N LEU A 154 -3.83 19.28 -1.69
CA LEU A 154 -4.89 20.29 -1.68
C LEU A 154 -6.00 20.01 -2.69
N LYS A 155 -5.66 19.55 -3.91
CA LYS A 155 -6.62 19.43 -5.02
C LYS A 155 -7.21 18.02 -5.19
N VAL A 156 -6.52 16.99 -4.70
CA VAL A 156 -6.94 15.59 -4.87
C VAL A 156 -7.35 14.96 -3.54
N LYS A 157 -6.54 15.17 -2.50
CA LYS A 157 -6.80 14.58 -1.17
C LYS A 157 -7.57 15.51 -0.22
N TYR A 158 -7.72 16.78 -0.55
CA TYR A 158 -8.40 17.79 0.27
C TYR A 158 -7.91 17.80 1.72
N ARG A 159 -6.58 17.83 1.90
CA ARG A 159 -5.92 17.76 3.21
C ARG A 159 -4.73 18.70 3.27
N GLU A 160 -4.07 18.77 4.43
CA GLU A 160 -2.94 19.69 4.67
C GLU A 160 -1.77 19.43 3.70
N SER A 161 -1.20 20.53 3.16
CA SER A 161 -0.20 20.48 2.09
C SER A 161 1.11 19.79 2.47
N PHE A 162 1.41 19.67 3.77
CA PHE A 162 2.67 19.10 4.27
C PHE A 162 2.65 17.58 4.40
N ARG A 163 1.50 16.93 4.26
CA ARG A 163 1.42 15.47 4.42
C ARG A 163 2.27 14.74 3.38
N PRO A 164 3.09 13.76 3.81
CA PRO A 164 3.93 13.02 2.89
C PRO A 164 3.12 12.04 2.03
N PHE A 165 3.68 11.71 0.88
CA PHE A 165 3.31 10.57 0.06
C PHE A 165 4.42 9.51 0.13
N ALA A 166 4.10 8.27 -0.24
CA ALA A 166 5.11 7.24 -0.44
C ALA A 166 5.95 7.58 -1.68
N PRO A 167 7.29 7.47 -1.60
CA PRO A 167 8.16 7.63 -2.76
C PRO A 167 8.05 6.43 -3.69
#